data_eecbe5334b575775ad89370db83e7d54
#
_entry.id   eecbe5334b575775ad89370db83e7d54
#
_cell.length_a   1.000
_cell.length_b   1.000
_cell.length_c   1.000
_cell.angle_alpha   90.00
_cell.angle_beta   90.00
_cell.angle_gamma   90.00
#
_symmetry.space_group_name_H-M   'P 1'
#
loop_
_entity.id
_entity.type
_entity.pdbx_description
1 polymer ?
#
loop_
_entity_poly.entity_id
_entity_poly.type
_entity_poly.pdbx_seq_one_letter_code
_entity_poly.pdbx_strand_id
1 'polypeptide(L)'
;MDTRCDIGFPVCHPPLSRVLKERRRAASSLPRRSGRGAQDLMVILDGTLSTLHPDKVTNAGQIYTLLSDLPWKERPMLYYEAGIQWDRWRDSWQVIAGVGLNRQIQRAYGWLASRYRPGDRIFLIGYSRGAFAVRSLAGVIDRLGLLKARAATERNIRDLYRHYRDGPDSAVAQRFARRFCHLQPPVEMVGVFDTVKALGLRLPLLWRLTEPRHAFHSPELSHNVAHGYHALALNETRMAFAPVLWSEPEGWQGRVEQVWFRGSHGDIGGQLAGRYAARPLANIPLVWMLEKLEERGIRLPEDWRARFPCDPLAPSAGNWTGWGKFFLYRRRRRLGRETSERLHETALHAAPGWAGKFRRPGWMPGGRDDKAGLAVAK
;
A
#
# COMPACT_ATOMS: atom_id res chain seq x y z
N MET A 1 37.71 10.80 46.33
CA MET A 1 38.29 11.38 45.08
C MET A 1 38.12 10.35 44.00
N ASP A 2 37.05 10.47 43.28
CA ASP A 2 36.74 9.53 42.20
C ASP A 2 36.14 10.36 41.06
N THR A 3 36.97 10.66 40.08
CA THR A 3 36.63 11.43 38.88
C THR A 3 36.38 10.48 37.75
N ARG A 4 35.12 10.17 37.45
CA ARG A 4 34.71 9.52 36.20
C ARG A 4 34.51 10.58 35.12
N CYS A 5 35.35 10.57 34.12
CA CYS A 5 35.16 11.33 32.90
C CYS A 5 34.12 10.62 32.01
N ASP A 6 32.92 11.15 31.94
CA ASP A 6 31.93 10.81 30.89
C ASP A 6 32.29 11.60 29.63
N ILE A 7 32.87 10.93 28.65
CA ILE A 7 33.04 11.46 27.29
C ILE A 7 31.87 10.99 26.42
N GLY A 8 30.77 11.72 26.53
CA GLY A 8 29.63 11.61 25.61
C GLY A 8 29.95 12.32 24.30
N PHE A 9 30.23 11.58 23.24
CA PHE A 9 30.25 12.15 21.88
C PHE A 9 28.80 12.36 21.40
N PRO A 10 28.37 13.59 21.06
CA PRO A 10 27.09 13.79 20.41
C PRO A 10 27.19 13.27 18.96
N VAL A 11 26.54 12.17 18.66
CA VAL A 11 26.35 11.73 17.28
C VAL A 11 25.32 12.66 16.62
N CYS A 12 25.83 13.72 16.00
CA CYS A 12 25.02 14.66 15.22
C CYS A 12 24.63 13.97 13.90
N HIS A 13 23.46 13.34 13.84
CA HIS A 13 22.89 12.89 12.58
C HIS A 13 22.43 14.11 11.76
N PRO A 14 22.89 14.29 10.53
CA PRO A 14 22.39 15.37 9.67
C PRO A 14 20.90 15.19 9.42
N PRO A 15 20.10 16.27 9.32
CA PRO A 15 18.67 16.18 9.08
C PRO A 15 18.40 15.43 7.76
N LEU A 16 17.47 14.48 7.79
CA LEU A 16 17.09 13.60 6.67
C LEU A 16 16.77 14.36 5.38
N SER A 17 16.25 15.60 5.49
CA SER A 17 16.03 16.50 4.34
C SER A 17 17.31 16.82 3.58
N ARG A 18 18.44 16.96 4.29
CA ARG A 18 19.74 17.21 3.70
C ARG A 18 20.28 15.95 3.03
N VAL A 19 20.15 14.81 3.68
CA VAL A 19 20.53 13.50 3.13
C VAL A 19 19.72 13.15 1.88
N LEU A 20 18.41 13.43 1.87
CA LEU A 20 17.56 13.22 0.69
C LEU A 20 17.88 14.19 -0.46
N LYS A 21 18.18 15.49 -0.16
CA LYS A 21 18.64 16.44 -1.18
C LYS A 21 20.02 16.08 -1.74
N GLU A 22 20.95 15.68 -0.91
CA GLU A 22 22.26 15.22 -1.33
C GLU A 22 22.19 13.91 -2.12
N ARG A 23 21.31 12.99 -1.74
CA ARG A 23 21.03 11.75 -2.50
C ARG A 23 20.36 12.02 -3.84
N ARG A 24 19.41 12.98 -3.93
CA ARG A 24 18.86 13.42 -5.23
C ARG A 24 19.94 14.06 -6.11
N ARG A 25 20.84 14.87 -5.55
CA ARG A 25 22.00 15.44 -6.29
C ARG A 25 23.01 14.37 -6.69
N ALA A 26 23.32 13.41 -5.80
CA ALA A 26 24.22 12.29 -6.10
C ALA A 26 23.63 11.34 -7.14
N ALA A 27 22.32 11.08 -7.12
CA ALA A 27 21.63 10.30 -8.15
C ALA A 27 21.64 11.01 -9.52
N SER A 28 21.60 12.35 -9.54
CA SER A 28 21.70 13.14 -10.78
C SER A 28 23.13 13.30 -11.29
N SER A 29 24.15 13.05 -10.46
CA SER A 29 25.57 13.20 -10.81
C SER A 29 26.26 11.88 -11.20
N LEU A 30 25.58 10.73 -11.11
CA LEU A 30 26.12 9.46 -11.61
C LEU A 30 26.26 9.53 -13.15
N PRO A 31 27.41 9.12 -13.71
CA PRO A 31 27.62 9.16 -15.16
C PRO A 31 26.54 8.32 -15.83
N ARG A 32 25.73 8.96 -16.69
CA ARG A 32 24.74 8.31 -17.55
C ARG A 32 25.47 7.32 -18.45
N ARG A 33 25.52 6.05 -18.07
CA ARG A 33 25.81 5.01 -19.05
C ARG A 33 24.71 5.08 -20.10
N SER A 34 25.10 5.14 -21.39
CA SER A 34 24.22 5.08 -22.56
C SER A 34 23.24 3.91 -22.43
N GLY A 35 22.01 4.18 -22.03
CA GLY A 35 20.97 3.21 -21.75
C GLY A 35 19.64 3.94 -21.57
N ARG A 36 18.54 3.22 -21.45
CA ARG A 36 17.21 3.79 -21.21
C ARG A 36 17.23 4.88 -20.13
N GLY A 37 16.44 5.93 -20.28
CA GLY A 37 16.21 6.95 -19.25
C GLY A 37 15.63 6.33 -17.95
N ALA A 38 15.52 7.14 -16.88
CA ALA A 38 14.82 6.75 -15.65
C ALA A 38 13.41 6.29 -15.99
N GLN A 39 12.96 5.21 -15.35
CA GLN A 39 11.67 4.59 -15.58
C GLN A 39 10.85 4.54 -14.30
N ASP A 40 9.53 4.54 -14.45
CA ASP A 40 8.60 4.25 -13.39
C ASP A 40 8.29 2.75 -13.40
N LEU A 41 8.55 2.09 -12.29
CA LEU A 41 8.26 0.66 -12.09
C LEU A 41 7.06 0.56 -11.17
N MET A 42 5.95 0.06 -11.70
CA MET A 42 4.72 -0.08 -10.93
C MET A 42 4.35 -1.53 -10.72
N VAL A 43 4.22 -1.92 -9.46
CA VAL A 43 3.73 -3.24 -9.03
C VAL A 43 2.30 -3.09 -8.52
N ILE A 44 1.38 -3.86 -9.08
CA ILE A 44 -0.03 -3.89 -8.68
C ILE A 44 -0.36 -5.32 -8.22
N LEU A 45 -0.61 -5.48 -6.92
CA LEU A 45 -1.02 -6.75 -6.32
C LEU A 45 -2.49 -6.68 -5.90
N ASP A 46 -3.32 -7.44 -6.56
CA ASP A 46 -4.76 -7.35 -6.41
C ASP A 46 -5.31 -8.25 -5.30
N GLY A 47 -6.58 -8.03 -4.95
CA GLY A 47 -7.30 -8.76 -3.92
C GLY A 47 -7.61 -10.21 -4.33
N THR A 48 -7.93 -11.04 -3.35
CA THR A 48 -8.34 -12.42 -3.59
C THR A 48 -9.55 -12.50 -4.50
N LEU A 49 -9.52 -13.46 -5.43
CA LEU A 49 -10.56 -13.68 -6.44
C LEU A 49 -10.75 -12.48 -7.39
N SER A 50 -9.78 -11.57 -7.45
CA SER A 50 -9.77 -10.51 -8.44
C SER A 50 -9.52 -11.05 -9.84
N THR A 51 -9.98 -10.31 -10.85
CA THR A 51 -9.80 -10.63 -12.26
C THR A 51 -9.80 -9.34 -13.07
N LEU A 52 -9.17 -9.36 -14.23
CA LEU A 52 -9.24 -8.27 -15.21
C LEU A 52 -10.46 -8.37 -16.13
N HIS A 53 -11.36 -9.33 -15.89
CA HIS A 53 -12.61 -9.40 -16.64
C HIS A 53 -13.41 -8.10 -16.43
N PRO A 54 -13.89 -7.44 -17.50
CA PRO A 54 -14.53 -6.12 -17.42
C PRO A 54 -15.63 -6.01 -16.35
N ASP A 55 -16.45 -7.06 -16.23
CA ASP A 55 -17.58 -7.09 -15.28
C ASP A 55 -17.16 -7.30 -13.82
N LYS A 56 -15.91 -7.66 -13.54
CA LYS A 56 -15.46 -8.04 -12.20
C LYS A 56 -14.18 -7.35 -11.78
N VAL A 57 -13.72 -6.40 -12.61
CA VAL A 57 -12.47 -5.70 -12.39
C VAL A 57 -12.52 -4.86 -11.10
N THR A 58 -11.47 -4.97 -10.30
CA THR A 58 -11.28 -4.20 -9.07
C THR A 58 -10.72 -2.81 -9.38
N ASN A 59 -10.66 -1.92 -8.37
CA ASN A 59 -10.01 -0.62 -8.53
C ASN A 59 -8.51 -0.75 -8.83
N ALA A 60 -7.83 -1.73 -8.26
CA ALA A 60 -6.43 -2.03 -8.60
C ALA A 60 -6.30 -2.53 -10.05
N GLY A 61 -7.22 -3.39 -10.50
CA GLY A 61 -7.31 -3.83 -11.89
C GLY A 61 -7.62 -2.69 -12.86
N GLN A 62 -8.51 -1.75 -12.47
CA GLN A 62 -8.82 -0.56 -13.28
C GLN A 62 -7.58 0.33 -13.49
N ILE A 63 -6.76 0.54 -12.45
CA ILE A 63 -5.49 1.28 -12.57
C ILE A 63 -4.58 0.59 -13.58
N TYR A 64 -4.45 -0.74 -13.50
CA TYR A 64 -3.64 -1.51 -14.45
C TYR A 64 -4.15 -1.37 -15.89
N THR A 65 -5.45 -1.54 -16.08
CA THR A 65 -6.09 -1.43 -17.42
C THR A 65 -5.89 -0.04 -18.00
N LEU A 66 -6.21 1.01 -17.20
CA LEU A 66 -6.06 2.40 -17.61
C LEU A 66 -4.62 2.74 -18.06
N LEU A 67 -3.63 2.34 -17.27
CA LEU A 67 -2.24 2.58 -17.60
C LEU A 67 -1.74 1.74 -18.79
N SER A 68 -2.35 0.57 -19.00
CA SER A 68 -2.04 -0.28 -20.15
C SER A 68 -2.53 0.30 -21.49
N ASP A 69 -3.54 1.19 -21.45
CA ASP A 69 -4.04 1.90 -22.62
C ASP A 69 -3.04 2.95 -23.15
N LEU A 70 -2.09 3.40 -22.31
CA LEU A 70 -1.08 4.35 -22.74
C LEU A 70 -0.10 3.74 -23.73
N PRO A 71 0.43 4.54 -24.69
CA PRO A 71 1.52 4.11 -25.55
C PRO A 71 2.70 3.59 -24.72
N TRP A 72 3.36 2.53 -25.19
CA TRP A 72 4.42 1.85 -24.44
C TRP A 72 5.58 2.77 -23.96
N LYS A 73 5.83 3.86 -24.71
CA LYS A 73 6.88 4.86 -24.36
C LYS A 73 6.48 5.77 -23.20
N GLU A 74 5.20 5.90 -22.94
CA GLU A 74 4.62 6.86 -21.97
C GLU A 74 4.15 6.19 -20.69
N ARG A 75 3.88 4.89 -20.76
CA ARG A 75 3.39 4.13 -19.61
C ARG A 75 4.54 3.69 -18.70
N PRO A 76 4.28 3.58 -17.37
CA PRO A 76 5.22 2.93 -16.47
C PRO A 76 5.42 1.45 -16.87
N MET A 77 6.54 0.86 -16.47
CA MET A 77 6.70 -0.59 -16.55
C MET A 77 5.76 -1.23 -15.53
N LEU A 78 4.77 -1.97 -16.01
CA LEU A 78 3.69 -2.54 -15.20
C LEU A 78 3.95 -4.01 -14.84
N TYR A 79 3.72 -4.35 -13.60
CA TYR A 79 3.53 -5.71 -13.12
C TYR A 79 2.17 -5.81 -12.44
N TYR A 80 1.30 -6.66 -12.95
CA TYR A 80 0.02 -6.96 -12.32
C TYR A 80 -0.04 -8.43 -11.95
N GLU A 81 -0.48 -8.69 -10.75
CA GLU A 81 -0.78 -10.05 -10.31
C GLU A 81 -2.14 -10.06 -9.63
N ALA A 82 -3.06 -10.83 -10.21
CA ALA A 82 -4.35 -11.11 -9.60
C ALA A 82 -4.15 -11.79 -8.25
N GLY A 83 -5.05 -11.52 -7.32
CA GLY A 83 -5.03 -12.18 -6.02
C GLY A 83 -5.25 -13.69 -6.15
N ILE A 84 -4.96 -14.40 -5.09
CA ILE A 84 -5.02 -15.86 -5.06
C ILE A 84 -6.40 -16.33 -5.50
N GLN A 85 -6.42 -17.16 -6.54
CA GLN A 85 -7.60 -17.87 -7.04
C GLN A 85 -7.71 -19.22 -6.34
N TRP A 86 -8.90 -19.72 -6.12
CA TRP A 86 -9.15 -21.09 -5.70
C TRP A 86 -10.18 -21.72 -6.62
N ASP A 87 -9.78 -22.76 -7.30
CA ASP A 87 -10.70 -23.56 -8.13
C ASP A 87 -11.37 -24.68 -7.33
N ARG A 88 -10.80 -25.06 -6.18
CA ARG A 88 -11.30 -26.14 -5.33
C ARG A 88 -11.39 -25.72 -3.87
N TRP A 89 -12.46 -26.11 -3.23
CA TRP A 89 -12.74 -25.92 -1.80
C TRP A 89 -11.62 -26.42 -0.86
N ARG A 90 -10.85 -27.41 -1.29
CA ARG A 90 -9.70 -27.95 -0.53
C ARG A 90 -8.50 -26.99 -0.49
N ASP A 91 -8.34 -26.12 -1.47
CA ASP A 91 -7.19 -25.22 -1.59
C ASP A 91 -7.39 -23.96 -0.71
N SER A 92 -8.61 -23.76 -0.20
CA SER A 92 -8.94 -22.64 0.69
C SER A 92 -8.07 -22.60 1.96
N TRP A 93 -7.63 -23.74 2.49
CA TRP A 93 -6.76 -23.82 3.66
C TRP A 93 -5.35 -23.30 3.41
N GLN A 94 -4.76 -23.53 2.24
CA GLN A 94 -3.44 -23.01 1.89
C GLN A 94 -3.47 -21.49 1.69
N VAL A 95 -4.58 -20.99 1.15
CA VAL A 95 -4.87 -19.56 1.01
C VAL A 95 -5.03 -18.89 2.38
N ILE A 96 -5.69 -19.58 3.31
CA ILE A 96 -5.87 -19.19 4.70
C ILE A 96 -4.53 -19.17 5.45
N ALA A 97 -3.62 -20.11 5.17
CA ALA A 97 -2.30 -20.23 5.81
C ALA A 97 -1.25 -19.21 5.33
N GLY A 98 -1.58 -18.29 4.41
CA GLY A 98 -0.67 -17.23 3.96
C GLY A 98 0.50 -17.69 3.06
N VAL A 99 0.56 -18.98 2.68
CA VAL A 99 1.65 -19.54 1.85
C VAL A 99 1.68 -18.88 0.47
N GLY A 100 0.52 -18.60 -0.12
CA GLY A 100 0.40 -17.94 -1.42
C GLY A 100 0.89 -16.49 -1.40
N LEU A 101 0.71 -15.78 -0.29
CA LEU A 101 1.12 -14.38 -0.15
C LEU A 101 2.65 -14.20 -0.24
N ASN A 102 3.40 -15.06 0.46
CA ASN A 102 4.86 -15.00 0.44
C ASN A 102 5.42 -15.23 -0.97
N ARG A 103 4.82 -16.14 -1.74
CA ARG A 103 5.21 -16.37 -3.15
C ARG A 103 4.87 -15.16 -4.02
N GLN A 104 3.73 -14.52 -3.80
CA GLN A 104 3.33 -13.29 -4.51
C GLN A 104 4.36 -12.16 -4.25
N ILE A 105 4.73 -11.93 -3.00
CA ILE A 105 5.75 -10.94 -2.63
C ILE A 105 7.10 -11.27 -3.31
N GLN A 106 7.54 -12.53 -3.30
CA GLN A 106 8.80 -12.96 -3.90
C GLN A 106 8.80 -12.78 -5.43
N ARG A 107 7.68 -13.08 -6.13
CA ARG A 107 7.56 -12.85 -7.58
C ARG A 107 7.62 -11.36 -7.92
N ALA A 108 6.86 -10.53 -7.21
CA ALA A 108 6.87 -9.08 -7.38
C ALA A 108 8.24 -8.48 -7.09
N TYR A 109 8.90 -8.94 -6.01
CA TYR A 109 10.27 -8.57 -5.68
C TYR A 109 11.27 -8.94 -6.80
N GLY A 110 11.18 -10.16 -7.30
CA GLY A 110 12.05 -10.65 -8.39
C GLY A 110 11.85 -9.86 -9.68
N TRP A 111 10.60 -9.50 -9.99
CA TRP A 111 10.30 -8.64 -11.13
C TRP A 111 10.93 -7.25 -11.00
N LEU A 112 10.81 -6.61 -9.83
CA LEU A 112 11.47 -5.34 -9.54
C LEU A 112 13.00 -5.48 -9.62
N ALA A 113 13.56 -6.46 -8.94
CA ALA A 113 15.01 -6.66 -8.86
C ALA A 113 15.68 -6.87 -10.22
N SER A 114 14.99 -7.57 -11.14
CA SER A 114 15.51 -7.81 -12.50
C SER A 114 15.46 -6.57 -13.41
N ARG A 115 14.68 -5.55 -13.06
CA ARG A 115 14.41 -4.36 -13.92
C ARG A 115 14.93 -3.07 -13.36
N TYR A 116 14.95 -2.93 -12.04
CA TYR A 116 15.35 -1.71 -11.36
C TYR A 116 16.78 -1.29 -11.69
N ARG A 117 16.94 0.00 -11.94
CA ARG A 117 18.24 0.68 -12.05
C ARG A 117 18.23 1.91 -11.13
N PRO A 118 19.38 2.28 -10.55
CA PRO A 118 19.47 3.53 -9.79
C PRO A 118 18.95 4.72 -10.59
N GLY A 119 18.01 5.46 -9.99
CA GLY A 119 17.30 6.56 -10.63
C GLY A 119 15.88 6.22 -11.09
N ASP A 120 15.51 4.95 -11.18
CA ASP A 120 14.11 4.53 -11.40
C ASP A 120 13.25 4.82 -10.15
N ARG A 121 11.96 5.09 -10.35
CA ARG A 121 10.97 5.27 -9.27
C ARG A 121 10.13 4.01 -9.11
N ILE A 122 9.82 3.65 -7.88
CA ILE A 122 9.02 2.46 -7.55
C ILE A 122 7.66 2.91 -7.03
N PHE A 123 6.60 2.37 -7.63
CA PHE A 123 5.21 2.54 -7.22
C PHE A 123 4.60 1.18 -6.85
N LEU A 124 3.97 1.10 -5.69
CA LEU A 124 3.38 -0.13 -5.18
C LEU A 124 1.89 0.10 -4.93
N ILE A 125 1.03 -0.61 -5.66
CA ILE A 125 -0.42 -0.50 -5.53
C ILE A 125 -0.99 -1.84 -5.09
N GLY A 126 -1.96 -1.82 -4.17
CA GLY A 126 -2.57 -3.07 -3.74
C GLY A 126 -3.99 -2.94 -3.20
N TYR A 127 -4.73 -4.05 -3.26
CA TYR A 127 -6.06 -4.16 -2.67
C TYR A 127 -6.15 -5.35 -1.71
N SER A 128 -6.80 -5.14 -0.55
CA SER A 128 -7.10 -6.21 0.41
C SER A 128 -5.83 -6.95 0.86
N ARG A 129 -5.69 -8.27 0.57
CA ARG A 129 -4.47 -9.05 0.83
C ARG A 129 -3.31 -8.63 -0.08
N GLY A 130 -3.57 -8.20 -1.30
CA GLY A 130 -2.57 -7.58 -2.18
C GLY A 130 -2.04 -6.26 -1.60
N ALA A 131 -2.89 -5.48 -0.92
CA ALA A 131 -2.47 -4.30 -0.16
C ALA A 131 -1.48 -4.67 0.96
N PHE A 132 -1.75 -5.75 1.69
CA PHE A 132 -0.81 -6.26 2.68
C PHE A 132 0.50 -6.75 2.04
N ALA A 133 0.42 -7.39 0.86
CA ALA A 133 1.59 -7.86 0.13
C ALA A 133 2.50 -6.72 -0.33
N VAL A 134 1.96 -5.62 -0.88
CA VAL A 134 2.77 -4.48 -1.31
C VAL A 134 3.39 -3.73 -0.12
N ARG A 135 2.70 -3.65 1.02
CA ARG A 135 3.27 -3.12 2.27
C ARG A 135 4.45 -3.96 2.73
N SER A 136 4.29 -5.29 2.72
CA SER A 136 5.35 -6.22 3.06
C SER A 136 6.53 -6.13 2.09
N LEU A 137 6.26 -5.97 0.80
CA LEU A 137 7.28 -5.77 -0.23
C LEU A 137 8.09 -4.49 0.03
N ALA A 138 7.43 -3.39 0.39
CA ALA A 138 8.10 -2.15 0.80
C ALA A 138 9.01 -2.39 2.01
N GLY A 139 8.56 -3.15 3.01
CA GLY A 139 9.35 -3.52 4.19
C GLY A 139 10.57 -4.38 3.85
N VAL A 140 10.45 -5.34 2.92
CA VAL A 140 11.60 -6.12 2.43
C VAL A 140 12.64 -5.21 1.79
N ILE A 141 12.19 -4.28 0.92
CA ILE A 141 13.05 -3.33 0.21
C ILE A 141 13.72 -2.36 1.20
N ASP A 142 13.03 -1.91 2.22
CA ASP A 142 13.56 -1.02 3.25
C ASP A 142 14.67 -1.69 4.07
N ARG A 143 14.43 -2.91 4.55
CA ARG A 143 15.33 -3.60 5.48
C ARG A 143 16.56 -4.23 4.81
N LEU A 144 16.40 -4.78 3.61
CA LEU A 144 17.46 -5.53 2.92
C LEU A 144 17.82 -4.98 1.55
N GLY A 145 17.07 -3.99 1.05
CA GLY A 145 17.28 -3.42 -0.27
C GLY A 145 16.69 -4.27 -1.40
N LEU A 146 17.09 -3.94 -2.61
CA LEU A 146 16.63 -4.59 -3.83
C LEU A 146 17.82 -5.24 -4.55
N LEU A 147 17.75 -6.56 -4.81
CA LEU A 147 18.82 -7.29 -5.51
C LEU A 147 19.20 -6.59 -6.82
N LYS A 148 20.49 -6.48 -7.07
CA LYS A 148 21.02 -6.04 -8.36
C LYS A 148 20.60 -7.03 -9.44
N ALA A 149 20.25 -6.57 -10.64
CA ALA A 149 19.71 -7.40 -11.72
C ALA A 149 20.54 -8.68 -11.96
N ARG A 150 21.87 -8.58 -11.94
CA ARG A 150 22.78 -9.74 -12.07
C ARG A 150 22.69 -10.77 -10.92
N ALA A 151 22.15 -10.37 -9.78
CA ALA A 151 21.97 -11.20 -8.59
C ALA A 151 20.51 -11.64 -8.38
N ALA A 152 19.58 -11.20 -9.24
CA ALA A 152 18.14 -11.46 -9.12
C ALA A 152 17.79 -12.89 -9.57
N THR A 153 18.41 -13.89 -8.95
CA THR A 153 18.10 -15.30 -9.16
C THR A 153 17.06 -15.79 -8.16
N GLU A 154 16.32 -16.82 -8.52
CA GLU A 154 15.32 -17.43 -7.63
C GLU A 154 15.90 -17.84 -6.28
N ARG A 155 17.13 -18.39 -6.28
CA ARG A 155 17.86 -18.75 -5.07
C ARG A 155 18.10 -17.53 -4.19
N ASN A 156 18.67 -16.47 -4.74
CA ASN A 156 18.98 -15.26 -3.97
C ASN A 156 17.71 -14.55 -3.46
N ILE A 157 16.61 -14.59 -4.22
CA ILE A 157 15.31 -14.06 -3.79
C ILE A 157 14.79 -14.85 -2.58
N ARG A 158 14.87 -16.20 -2.63
CA ARG A 158 14.47 -17.04 -1.50
C ARG A 158 15.35 -16.83 -0.27
N ASP A 159 16.68 -16.71 -0.47
CA ASP A 159 17.63 -16.48 0.62
C ASP A 159 17.40 -15.11 1.26
N LEU A 160 17.23 -14.05 0.45
CA LEU A 160 16.89 -12.71 0.94
C LEU A 160 15.59 -12.71 1.74
N TYR A 161 14.55 -13.37 1.23
CA TYR A 161 13.26 -13.44 1.92
C TYR A 161 13.35 -14.23 3.23
N ARG A 162 14.20 -15.25 3.29
CA ARG A 162 14.54 -15.97 4.54
C ARG A 162 15.21 -15.03 5.53
N HIS A 163 16.23 -14.27 5.10
CA HIS A 163 16.90 -13.28 5.95
C HIS A 163 15.93 -12.22 6.48
N TYR A 164 15.02 -11.76 5.63
CA TYR A 164 13.99 -10.81 6.06
C TYR A 164 13.09 -11.38 7.16
N ARG A 165 12.67 -12.63 7.02
CA ARG A 165 11.80 -13.29 7.99
C ARG A 165 12.51 -13.65 9.28
N ASP A 166 13.74 -14.15 9.19
CA ASP A 166 14.44 -14.79 10.31
C ASP A 166 15.30 -13.79 11.10
N GLY A 167 15.52 -12.58 10.59
CA GLY A 167 16.28 -11.52 11.27
C GLY A 167 17.01 -10.60 10.28
N PRO A 168 16.32 -9.57 9.76
CA PRO A 168 16.92 -8.67 8.76
C PRO A 168 18.11 -7.87 9.29
N ASP A 169 18.21 -7.66 10.59
CA ASP A 169 19.30 -6.91 11.23
C ASP A 169 20.54 -7.78 11.55
N SER A 170 20.44 -9.09 11.36
CA SER A 170 21.57 -9.99 11.59
C SER A 170 22.78 -9.63 10.72
N ALA A 171 23.99 -9.82 11.26
CA ALA A 171 25.23 -9.56 10.52
C ALA A 171 25.33 -10.33 9.19
N VAL A 172 24.71 -11.51 9.12
CA VAL A 172 24.66 -12.33 7.88
C VAL A 172 23.74 -11.70 6.86
N ALA A 173 22.53 -11.31 7.24
CA ALA A 173 21.56 -10.65 6.38
C ALA A 173 22.11 -9.31 5.83
N GLN A 174 22.74 -8.52 6.69
CA GLN A 174 23.32 -7.24 6.29
C GLN A 174 24.56 -7.41 5.39
N ARG A 175 25.37 -8.43 5.58
CA ARG A 175 26.48 -8.76 4.65
C ARG A 175 25.93 -9.19 3.29
N PHE A 176 24.89 -10.03 3.27
CA PHE A 176 24.21 -10.43 2.04
C PHE A 176 23.66 -9.20 1.29
N ALA A 177 22.95 -8.32 1.99
CA ALA A 177 22.37 -7.10 1.42
C ALA A 177 23.46 -6.19 0.80
N ARG A 178 24.53 -5.89 1.53
CA ARG A 178 25.65 -5.07 1.02
C ARG A 178 26.30 -5.66 -0.23
N ARG A 179 26.41 -6.97 -0.32
CA ARG A 179 27.06 -7.64 -1.48
C ARG A 179 26.17 -7.65 -2.71
N PHE A 180 24.87 -7.95 -2.55
CA PHE A 180 24.01 -8.30 -3.66
C PHE A 180 22.93 -7.26 -3.97
N CYS A 181 22.63 -6.33 -3.07
CA CYS A 181 21.51 -5.41 -3.22
C CYS A 181 21.93 -3.98 -3.54
N HIS A 182 21.02 -3.22 -4.12
CA HIS A 182 20.93 -1.78 -4.01
C HIS A 182 20.35 -1.50 -2.62
N LEU A 183 21.09 -0.82 -1.78
CA LEU A 183 20.65 -0.54 -0.41
C LEU A 183 19.62 0.61 -0.42
N GLN A 184 18.49 0.44 0.26
CA GLN A 184 17.45 1.43 0.46
C GLN A 184 17.03 2.19 -0.83
N PRO A 185 16.66 1.49 -1.92
CA PRO A 185 16.14 2.17 -3.09
C PRO A 185 14.85 2.90 -2.70
N PRO A 186 14.65 4.16 -3.15
CA PRO A 186 13.48 4.93 -2.79
C PRO A 186 12.23 4.31 -3.42
N VAL A 187 11.17 4.17 -2.60
CA VAL A 187 9.81 3.86 -3.06
C VAL A 187 9.06 5.18 -3.11
N GLU A 188 8.68 5.60 -4.32
CA GLU A 188 7.99 6.89 -4.51
C GLU A 188 6.62 6.88 -3.85
N MET A 189 5.86 5.78 -4.04
CA MET A 189 4.50 5.70 -3.55
C MET A 189 4.09 4.28 -3.18
N VAL A 190 3.39 4.15 -2.06
CA VAL A 190 2.59 2.96 -1.72
C VAL A 190 1.13 3.38 -1.62
N GLY A 191 0.30 2.93 -2.57
CA GLY A 191 -1.14 3.18 -2.62
C GLY A 191 -1.94 1.91 -2.32
N VAL A 192 -2.82 1.93 -1.33
CA VAL A 192 -3.54 0.73 -0.93
C VAL A 192 -5.03 0.97 -0.73
N PHE A 193 -5.82 0.00 -1.19
CA PHE A 193 -7.25 -0.06 -0.98
C PHE A 193 -7.54 -1.05 0.15
N ASP A 194 -8.01 -0.53 1.26
CA ASP A 194 -8.51 -1.24 2.44
C ASP A 194 -7.67 -2.46 2.84
N THR A 195 -6.44 -2.21 3.29
CA THR A 195 -5.52 -3.25 3.74
C THR A 195 -6.10 -4.04 4.91
N VAL A 196 -6.19 -5.36 4.76
CA VAL A 196 -6.59 -6.26 5.82
C VAL A 196 -5.48 -7.24 6.16
N LYS A 197 -5.40 -7.68 7.42
CA LYS A 197 -4.42 -8.71 7.80
C LYS A 197 -4.65 -9.96 6.96
N ALA A 198 -3.59 -10.50 6.40
CA ALA A 198 -3.62 -11.73 5.60
C ALA A 198 -3.96 -13.01 6.41
N LEU A 199 -4.43 -12.83 7.62
CA LEU A 199 -4.73 -13.92 8.55
C LEU A 199 -6.06 -14.54 8.22
N GLY A 200 -6.05 -15.86 8.09
CA GLY A 200 -7.17 -16.71 7.80
C GLY A 200 -8.44 -16.42 8.58
N LEU A 201 -9.53 -17.05 8.17
CA LEU A 201 -10.81 -17.03 8.89
C LEU A 201 -10.55 -17.05 10.40
N ARG A 202 -10.89 -15.95 11.09
CA ARG A 202 -11.00 -15.97 12.55
C ARG A 202 -12.18 -16.88 12.92
N LEU A 203 -11.96 -18.19 12.79
CA LEU A 203 -12.82 -19.14 13.44
C LEU A 203 -12.61 -18.96 14.95
N PRO A 204 -13.67 -18.82 15.74
CA PRO A 204 -13.58 -18.75 17.19
C PRO A 204 -12.73 -19.92 17.68
N LEU A 205 -11.69 -19.70 18.45
CA LEU A 205 -10.68 -20.64 18.98
C LEU A 205 -9.41 -20.91 18.13
N LEU A 206 -9.41 -20.87 16.79
CA LEU A 206 -8.23 -21.22 15.98
C LEU A 206 -7.31 -20.04 15.68
N TRP A 207 -7.73 -18.81 15.89
CA TRP A 207 -6.92 -17.60 15.59
C TRP A 207 -5.68 -17.47 16.47
N ARG A 208 -5.70 -17.99 17.70
CA ARG A 208 -4.55 -17.99 18.63
C ARG A 208 -3.37 -18.83 18.15
N LEU A 209 -3.63 -19.83 17.27
CA LEU A 209 -2.62 -20.76 16.79
C LEU A 209 -1.92 -20.27 15.50
N THR A 210 -2.45 -19.22 14.84
CA THR A 210 -1.94 -18.73 13.55
C THR A 210 -1.23 -17.37 13.62
N GLU A 211 -1.27 -16.67 14.76
CA GLU A 211 -0.65 -15.36 14.95
C GLU A 211 0.89 -15.28 14.78
N PRO A 212 1.71 -16.28 15.14
CA PRO A 212 3.15 -16.12 15.12
C PRO A 212 3.78 -16.05 13.72
N ARG A 213 3.09 -16.50 12.66
CA ARG A 213 3.70 -16.65 11.32
C ARG A 213 3.79 -15.37 10.50
N HIS A 214 3.14 -14.28 10.93
CA HIS A 214 3.10 -13.01 10.19
C HIS A 214 3.46 -11.80 11.07
N ALA A 215 4.01 -12.03 12.26
CA ALA A 215 4.40 -10.98 13.21
C ALA A 215 5.60 -10.13 12.74
N PHE A 216 6.28 -10.54 11.66
CA PHE A 216 7.46 -9.84 11.12
C PHE A 216 7.13 -8.66 10.17
N HIS A 217 5.84 -8.41 9.90
CA HIS A 217 5.42 -7.24 9.13
C HIS A 217 5.03 -6.10 10.07
N SER A 218 5.86 -5.07 10.13
CA SER A 218 5.59 -3.85 10.91
C SER A 218 4.31 -3.16 10.44
N PRO A 219 3.48 -2.62 11.34
CA PRO A 219 2.39 -1.71 10.98
C PRO A 219 2.91 -0.34 10.51
N GLU A 220 4.16 -0.01 10.82
CA GLU A 220 4.79 1.25 10.41
C GLU A 220 5.01 1.31 8.90
N LEU A 221 4.91 2.51 8.35
CA LEU A 221 5.30 2.74 6.97
C LEU A 221 6.83 2.67 6.87
N SER A 222 7.33 1.96 5.85
CA SER A 222 8.78 1.80 5.65
C SER A 222 9.48 3.14 5.42
N HIS A 223 10.66 3.33 6.02
CA HIS A 223 11.40 4.61 5.97
C HIS A 223 11.81 5.05 4.56
N ASN A 224 11.98 4.12 3.63
CA ASN A 224 12.33 4.39 2.24
C ASN A 224 11.13 4.79 1.37
N VAL A 225 9.89 4.80 1.91
CA VAL A 225 8.68 5.22 1.21
C VAL A 225 8.53 6.74 1.33
N ALA A 226 8.34 7.43 0.20
CA ALA A 226 8.11 8.86 0.20
C ALA A 226 6.64 9.23 0.45
N HIS A 227 5.70 8.45 -0.11
CA HIS A 227 4.27 8.73 -0.02
C HIS A 227 3.47 7.46 0.25
N GLY A 228 2.65 7.47 1.31
CA GLY A 228 1.70 6.42 1.66
C GLY A 228 0.25 6.90 1.52
N TYR A 229 -0.56 6.19 0.71
CA TYR A 229 -1.97 6.52 0.49
C TYR A 229 -2.85 5.30 0.78
N HIS A 230 -3.77 5.43 1.72
CA HIS A 230 -4.64 4.34 2.16
C HIS A 230 -6.11 4.73 2.06
N ALA A 231 -6.82 4.19 1.09
CA ALA A 231 -8.26 4.30 1.02
C ALA A 231 -8.92 3.27 1.95
N LEU A 232 -9.76 3.70 2.89
CA LEU A 232 -10.33 2.91 3.98
C LEU A 232 -11.86 2.82 3.87
N ALA A 233 -12.43 1.65 4.14
CA ALA A 233 -13.87 1.41 4.14
C ALA A 233 -14.53 1.85 5.46
N LEU A 234 -15.37 2.86 5.41
CA LEU A 234 -16.07 3.39 6.59
C LEU A 234 -17.17 2.43 7.11
N ASN A 235 -17.90 1.79 6.21
CA ASN A 235 -19.07 0.98 6.54
C ASN A 235 -18.79 -0.53 6.66
N GLU A 236 -17.52 -0.94 6.62
CA GLU A 236 -17.16 -2.34 6.84
C GLU A 236 -17.29 -2.72 8.32
N THR A 237 -17.98 -3.81 8.59
CA THR A 237 -18.24 -4.27 9.97
C THR A 237 -17.65 -5.62 10.29
N ARG A 238 -17.29 -6.41 9.29
CA ARG A 238 -16.70 -7.75 9.50
C ARG A 238 -15.33 -7.62 10.15
N MET A 239 -15.16 -8.23 11.32
CA MET A 239 -13.88 -8.18 12.06
C MET A 239 -12.74 -8.87 11.33
N ALA A 240 -13.04 -9.85 10.47
CA ALA A 240 -12.06 -10.47 9.59
C ALA A 240 -11.43 -9.47 8.59
N PHE A 241 -12.12 -8.36 8.32
CA PHE A 241 -11.66 -7.26 7.46
C PHE A 241 -11.26 -6.03 8.29
N ALA A 242 -10.80 -6.22 9.53
CA ALA A 242 -10.28 -5.11 10.33
C ALA A 242 -9.06 -4.49 9.62
N PRO A 243 -9.05 -3.15 9.43
CA PRO A 243 -7.99 -2.49 8.69
C PRO A 243 -6.68 -2.46 9.48
N VAL A 244 -5.56 -2.52 8.76
CA VAL A 244 -4.23 -2.31 9.30
C VAL A 244 -3.81 -0.90 8.94
N LEU A 245 -3.98 0.04 9.86
CA LEU A 245 -3.52 1.42 9.67
C LEU A 245 -1.99 1.47 9.62
N TRP A 246 -1.45 2.54 9.06
CA TRP A 246 -0.05 2.90 9.21
C TRP A 246 0.11 3.83 10.41
N SER A 247 1.15 3.60 11.19
CA SER A 247 1.75 4.61 12.05
C SER A 247 2.93 5.26 11.31
N GLU A 248 3.17 6.53 11.60
CA GLU A 248 4.28 7.28 11.03
C GLU A 248 5.56 6.95 11.83
N PRO A 249 6.66 6.52 11.17
CA PRO A 249 7.93 6.30 11.86
C PRO A 249 8.48 7.61 12.44
N GLU A 250 9.16 7.52 13.57
CA GLU A 250 9.79 8.68 14.17
C GLU A 250 10.85 9.30 13.23
N GLY A 251 10.80 10.63 13.06
CA GLY A 251 11.74 11.35 12.19
C GLY A 251 11.53 11.14 10.68
N TRP A 252 10.49 10.41 10.27
CA TRP A 252 10.18 10.22 8.86
C TRP A 252 9.67 11.52 8.20
N GLN A 253 10.17 11.82 6.99
CA GLN A 253 9.89 13.07 6.27
C GLN A 253 8.97 12.88 5.06
N GLY A 254 8.31 11.72 4.96
CA GLY A 254 7.37 11.45 3.89
C GLY A 254 5.97 12.00 4.18
N ARG A 255 5.00 11.57 3.39
CA ARG A 255 3.58 11.94 3.55
C ARG A 255 2.71 10.69 3.63
N VAL A 256 1.88 10.60 4.67
CA VAL A 256 0.83 9.58 4.80
C VAL A 256 -0.54 10.23 4.78
N GLU A 257 -1.42 9.69 3.97
CA GLU A 257 -2.84 10.01 3.98
C GLU A 257 -3.65 8.72 4.10
N GLN A 258 -4.44 8.61 5.17
CA GLN A 258 -5.33 7.48 5.42
C GLN A 258 -6.77 8.00 5.38
N VAL A 259 -7.45 7.78 4.26
CA VAL A 259 -8.72 8.44 3.97
C VAL A 259 -9.88 7.45 4.02
N TRP A 260 -10.87 7.78 4.84
CA TRP A 260 -12.09 6.99 5.01
C TRP A 260 -13.15 7.40 3.99
N PHE A 261 -13.56 6.44 3.19
CA PHE A 261 -14.62 6.60 2.18
C PHE A 261 -15.89 5.87 2.63
N ARG A 262 -17.03 6.36 2.19
CA ARG A 262 -18.30 5.64 2.32
C ARG A 262 -18.22 4.32 1.57
N GLY A 263 -18.74 3.26 2.17
CA GLY A 263 -18.84 1.93 1.57
C GLY A 263 -18.19 0.83 2.40
N SER A 264 -18.36 -0.41 1.94
CA SER A 264 -17.77 -1.63 2.48
C SER A 264 -16.40 -1.91 1.85
N HIS A 265 -15.69 -2.93 2.32
CA HIS A 265 -14.44 -3.41 1.74
C HIS A 265 -14.51 -3.61 0.22
N GLY A 266 -15.61 -4.20 -0.26
CA GLY A 266 -15.84 -4.40 -1.70
C GLY A 266 -16.01 -3.11 -2.47
N ASP A 267 -16.68 -2.10 -1.89
CA ASP A 267 -16.85 -0.78 -2.53
C ASP A 267 -15.50 -0.07 -2.65
N ILE A 268 -14.65 -0.11 -1.62
CA ILE A 268 -13.34 0.55 -1.67
C ILE A 268 -12.40 -0.14 -2.67
N GLY A 269 -12.44 -1.46 -2.76
CA GLY A 269 -11.61 -2.20 -3.71
C GLY A 269 -12.22 -2.38 -5.09
N GLY A 270 -13.48 -1.97 -5.29
CA GLY A 270 -14.19 -2.17 -6.56
C GLY A 270 -14.65 -3.61 -6.81
N GLN A 271 -14.58 -4.49 -5.81
CA GLN A 271 -15.03 -5.90 -5.91
C GLN A 271 -16.51 -6.01 -5.57
N LEU A 272 -17.37 -5.73 -6.55
CA LEU A 272 -18.81 -5.47 -6.33
C LEU A 272 -19.71 -6.71 -6.37
N ALA A 273 -19.17 -7.89 -6.68
CA ALA A 273 -19.90 -9.16 -6.72
C ALA A 273 -21.20 -9.11 -7.57
N GLY A 274 -21.12 -8.51 -8.77
CA GLY A 274 -22.24 -8.37 -9.71
C GLY A 274 -23.18 -7.19 -9.43
N ARG A 275 -22.89 -6.35 -8.44
CA ARG A 275 -23.71 -5.17 -8.10
C ARG A 275 -23.22 -3.92 -8.80
N TYR A 276 -23.39 -3.86 -10.09
CA TYR A 276 -22.84 -2.77 -10.92
C TYR A 276 -23.37 -1.38 -10.57
N ALA A 277 -24.59 -1.29 -10.02
CA ALA A 277 -25.15 -0.03 -9.51
C ALA A 277 -24.26 0.63 -8.41
N ALA A 278 -23.39 -0.14 -7.75
CA ALA A 278 -22.44 0.36 -6.77
C ALA A 278 -21.13 0.90 -7.39
N ARG A 279 -20.94 0.77 -8.71
CA ARG A 279 -19.70 1.21 -9.38
C ARG A 279 -19.43 2.70 -9.21
N PRO A 280 -20.40 3.63 -9.32
CA PRO A 280 -20.13 5.05 -9.14
C PRO A 280 -19.65 5.40 -7.72
N LEU A 281 -20.09 4.67 -6.70
CA LEU A 281 -19.55 4.80 -5.34
C LEU A 281 -18.11 4.28 -5.25
N ALA A 282 -17.84 3.12 -5.85
CA ALA A 282 -16.51 2.49 -5.84
C ALA A 282 -15.49 3.25 -6.69
N ASN A 283 -15.92 4.06 -7.63
CA ASN A 283 -15.06 4.94 -8.41
C ASN A 283 -14.47 6.09 -7.57
N ILE A 284 -15.12 6.51 -6.48
CA ILE A 284 -14.63 7.63 -5.65
C ILE A 284 -13.23 7.34 -5.10
N PRO A 285 -12.97 6.23 -4.38
CA PRO A 285 -11.61 5.91 -3.94
C PRO A 285 -10.65 5.58 -5.11
N LEU A 286 -11.15 5.11 -6.25
CA LEU A 286 -10.34 4.92 -7.46
C LEU A 286 -9.85 6.25 -8.01
N VAL A 287 -10.75 7.22 -8.22
CA VAL A 287 -10.42 8.57 -8.72
C VAL A 287 -9.42 9.24 -7.78
N TRP A 288 -9.67 9.21 -6.47
CA TRP A 288 -8.74 9.73 -5.49
C TRP A 288 -7.33 9.11 -5.61
N MET A 289 -7.22 7.80 -5.79
CA MET A 289 -5.93 7.12 -5.94
C MET A 289 -5.25 7.48 -7.27
N LEU A 290 -6.02 7.64 -8.35
CA LEU A 290 -5.52 8.08 -9.65
C LEU A 290 -4.98 9.52 -9.58
N GLU A 291 -5.66 10.42 -8.86
CA GLU A 291 -5.16 11.77 -8.59
C GLU A 291 -3.84 11.75 -7.84
N LYS A 292 -3.69 10.85 -6.84
CA LYS A 292 -2.42 10.69 -6.14
C LYS A 292 -1.30 10.18 -7.06
N LEU A 293 -1.60 9.31 -8.00
CA LEU A 293 -0.64 8.88 -9.02
C LEU A 293 -0.26 10.04 -9.96
N GLU A 294 -1.23 10.83 -10.41
CA GLU A 294 -1.03 12.01 -11.25
C GLU A 294 -0.18 13.08 -10.52
N GLU A 295 -0.49 13.37 -9.23
CA GLU A 295 0.32 14.25 -8.36
C GLU A 295 1.78 13.77 -8.23
N ARG A 296 2.04 12.48 -8.34
CA ARG A 296 3.40 11.89 -8.34
C ARG A 296 4.01 11.79 -9.74
N GLY A 297 3.38 12.41 -10.73
CA GLY A 297 3.89 12.52 -12.10
C GLY A 297 3.71 11.27 -12.95
N ILE A 298 2.81 10.36 -12.56
CA ILE A 298 2.35 9.29 -13.45
C ILE A 298 1.40 9.89 -14.47
N ARG A 299 1.72 9.71 -15.75
CA ARG A 299 0.84 10.15 -16.83
C ARG A 299 -0.38 9.25 -16.91
N LEU A 300 -1.55 9.86 -17.05
CA LEU A 300 -2.83 9.19 -17.26
C LEU A 300 -3.41 9.62 -18.63
N PRO A 301 -4.27 8.80 -19.26
CA PRO A 301 -5.02 9.21 -20.45
C PRO A 301 -5.81 10.51 -20.18
N GLU A 302 -5.92 11.39 -21.15
CA GLU A 302 -6.56 12.70 -20.97
C GLU A 302 -8.04 12.62 -20.52
N ASP A 303 -8.74 11.57 -20.98
CA ASP A 303 -10.15 11.32 -20.68
C ASP A 303 -10.40 10.47 -19.42
N TRP A 304 -9.37 10.17 -18.64
CA TRP A 304 -9.47 9.21 -17.55
C TRP A 304 -10.57 9.53 -16.51
N ARG A 305 -10.78 10.82 -16.21
CA ARG A 305 -11.83 11.21 -15.26
C ARG A 305 -13.24 10.91 -15.79
N ALA A 306 -13.48 11.09 -17.08
CA ALA A 306 -14.75 10.77 -17.72
C ALA A 306 -15.07 9.27 -17.73
N ARG A 307 -14.03 8.42 -17.71
CA ARG A 307 -14.19 6.95 -17.63
C ARG A 307 -14.70 6.45 -16.30
N PHE A 308 -14.57 7.24 -15.23
CA PHE A 308 -14.90 6.84 -13.87
C PHE A 308 -15.91 7.80 -13.21
N PRO A 309 -17.18 7.82 -13.66
CA PRO A 309 -18.20 8.66 -13.05
C PRO A 309 -18.38 8.31 -11.57
N CYS A 310 -18.45 9.33 -10.72
CA CYS A 310 -18.56 9.22 -9.28
C CYS A 310 -19.95 9.69 -8.79
N ASP A 311 -20.55 8.92 -7.88
CA ASP A 311 -21.77 9.31 -7.17
C ASP A 311 -21.70 8.89 -5.71
N PRO A 312 -21.59 9.83 -4.76
CA PRO A 312 -21.53 9.52 -3.33
C PRO A 312 -22.85 8.96 -2.78
N LEU A 313 -23.96 9.09 -3.51
CA LEU A 313 -25.28 8.59 -3.12
C LEU A 313 -25.58 7.22 -3.75
N ALA A 314 -24.79 6.75 -4.72
CA ALA A 314 -24.97 5.44 -5.32
C ALA A 314 -25.04 4.34 -4.25
N PRO A 315 -25.78 3.23 -4.49
CA PRO A 315 -25.92 2.16 -3.53
C PRO A 315 -24.57 1.50 -3.23
N SER A 316 -24.35 1.08 -1.98
CA SER A 316 -23.20 0.27 -1.62
C SER A 316 -23.44 -1.19 -1.99
N ALA A 317 -22.40 -1.90 -2.44
CA ALA A 317 -22.43 -3.35 -2.60
C ALA A 317 -22.71 -4.07 -1.27
N GLY A 318 -22.36 -3.42 -0.15
CA GLY A 318 -22.64 -3.89 1.19
C GLY A 318 -21.76 -5.08 1.63
N ASN A 319 -21.94 -5.49 2.87
CA ASN A 319 -21.14 -6.57 3.48
C ASN A 319 -22.00 -7.73 4.06
N TRP A 320 -23.30 -7.73 3.77
CA TRP A 320 -24.26 -8.77 4.19
C TRP A 320 -24.70 -9.70 3.05
N THR A 321 -23.92 -9.85 2.00
CA THR A 321 -24.28 -10.52 0.76
C THR A 321 -23.32 -11.65 0.42
N GLY A 322 -23.82 -12.69 -0.25
CA GLY A 322 -23.02 -13.86 -0.61
C GLY A 322 -22.29 -14.45 0.62
N TRP A 323 -21.03 -14.73 0.46
CA TRP A 323 -20.14 -15.21 1.54
C TRP A 323 -20.01 -14.25 2.73
N GLY A 324 -20.36 -12.96 2.56
CA GLY A 324 -20.34 -11.96 3.62
C GLY A 324 -21.28 -12.31 4.80
N LYS A 325 -22.32 -13.12 4.56
CA LYS A 325 -23.28 -13.57 5.58
C LYS A 325 -22.67 -14.51 6.63
N PHE A 326 -21.61 -15.24 6.27
CA PHE A 326 -20.94 -16.19 7.18
C PHE A 326 -20.01 -15.53 8.20
N PHE A 327 -19.67 -14.24 8.02
CA PHE A 327 -18.87 -13.48 8.98
C PHE A 327 -19.77 -12.89 10.07
N LEU A 328 -20.07 -13.69 11.10
CA LEU A 328 -20.99 -13.32 12.17
C LEU A 328 -20.36 -12.33 13.16
N TYR A 329 -19.04 -12.39 13.37
CA TYR A 329 -18.35 -11.48 14.28
C TYR A 329 -18.13 -10.11 13.63
N ARG A 330 -18.92 -9.11 14.08
CA ARG A 330 -19.01 -7.78 13.48
C ARG A 330 -18.84 -6.67 14.50
N ARG A 331 -18.13 -5.62 14.12
CA ARG A 331 -17.96 -4.40 14.91
C ARG A 331 -17.74 -3.22 13.96
N ARG A 332 -18.31 -2.05 14.30
CA ARG A 332 -17.99 -0.81 13.59
C ARG A 332 -16.52 -0.46 13.73
N ARG A 333 -15.90 0.00 12.67
CA ARG A 333 -14.52 0.47 12.67
C ARG A 333 -14.36 1.70 13.57
N ARG A 334 -13.23 1.81 14.19
CA ARG A 334 -12.86 2.97 15.02
C ARG A 334 -11.95 3.86 14.19
N LEU A 335 -12.30 5.15 14.09
CA LEU A 335 -11.56 6.19 13.42
C LEU A 335 -10.75 7.01 14.43
N GLY A 336 -9.78 7.79 13.93
CA GLY A 336 -9.03 8.73 14.73
C GLY A 336 -8.04 8.07 15.67
N ARG A 337 -7.41 6.98 15.26
CA ARG A 337 -6.31 6.31 15.97
C ARG A 337 -4.97 6.94 15.61
N GLU A 338 -4.81 7.34 14.35
CA GLU A 338 -3.61 7.91 13.78
C GLU A 338 -3.85 9.35 13.34
N THR A 339 -2.83 10.17 13.37
CA THR A 339 -2.91 11.60 13.00
C THR A 339 -3.13 11.80 11.51
N SER A 340 -2.70 10.85 10.69
CA SER A 340 -2.84 10.84 9.23
C SER A 340 -4.23 10.46 8.73
N GLU A 341 -5.16 10.08 9.61
CA GLU A 341 -6.53 9.74 9.21
C GLU A 341 -7.33 10.97 8.83
N ARG A 342 -8.09 10.87 7.74
CA ARG A 342 -9.03 11.89 7.23
C ARG A 342 -10.34 11.23 6.81
N LEU A 343 -11.41 11.99 6.80
CA LEU A 343 -12.70 11.58 6.21
C LEU A 343 -12.81 12.23 4.84
N HIS A 344 -13.12 11.45 3.80
CA HIS A 344 -13.36 12.00 2.47
C HIS A 344 -14.65 12.84 2.49
N GLU A 345 -14.67 13.95 1.78
CA GLU A 345 -15.82 14.87 1.75
C GLU A 345 -17.13 14.18 1.33
N THR A 346 -17.08 13.29 0.33
CA THR A 346 -18.23 12.53 -0.14
C THR A 346 -18.83 11.60 0.92
N ALA A 347 -18.05 11.17 1.91
CA ALA A 347 -18.58 10.41 3.05
C ALA A 347 -19.41 11.28 3.99
N LEU A 348 -19.12 12.58 4.08
CA LEU A 348 -19.86 13.54 4.89
C LEU A 348 -21.26 13.80 4.31
N HIS A 349 -21.39 13.92 3.00
CA HIS A 349 -22.67 14.11 2.32
C HIS A 349 -23.63 12.93 2.55
N ALA A 350 -23.10 11.72 2.56
CA ALA A 350 -23.90 10.50 2.73
C ALA A 350 -24.29 10.19 4.19
N ALA A 351 -23.61 10.77 5.16
CA ALA A 351 -23.86 10.51 6.58
C ALA A 351 -23.49 11.72 7.46
N PRO A 352 -24.23 12.85 7.35
CA PRO A 352 -23.90 14.09 8.06
C PRO A 352 -23.80 13.93 9.59
N GLY A 353 -24.52 12.97 10.19
CA GLY A 353 -24.44 12.66 11.62
C GLY A 353 -23.13 12.04 12.10
N TRP A 354 -22.22 11.66 11.20
CA TRP A 354 -20.93 11.09 11.54
C TRP A 354 -19.87 12.17 11.83
N ALA A 355 -19.98 13.34 11.20
CA ALA A 355 -19.05 14.45 11.37
C ALA A 355 -18.92 14.92 12.83
N GLY A 356 -20.03 14.85 13.62
CA GLY A 356 -20.04 15.24 15.02
C GLY A 356 -19.43 14.23 16.01
N LYS A 357 -19.32 12.96 15.63
CA LYS A 357 -18.86 11.87 16.51
C LYS A 357 -17.35 11.66 16.53
N PHE A 358 -16.59 12.34 15.66
CA PHE A 358 -15.17 12.13 15.43
C PHE A 358 -14.32 13.39 15.61
N ARG A 359 -14.79 14.34 16.41
CA ARG A 359 -14.00 15.53 16.75
C ARG A 359 -12.88 15.15 17.73
N ARG A 360 -11.65 14.99 17.23
CA ARG A 360 -10.46 15.28 18.03
C ARG A 360 -10.12 16.76 17.88
N PRO A 361 -9.62 17.44 18.91
CA PRO A 361 -9.03 18.78 18.75
C PRO A 361 -7.95 18.71 17.65
N GLY A 362 -8.10 19.50 16.58
CA GLY A 362 -7.17 19.49 15.43
C GLY A 362 -7.50 18.52 14.28
N TRP A 363 -8.53 17.65 14.40
CA TRP A 363 -8.95 16.79 13.31
C TRP A 363 -10.01 17.50 12.44
N MET A 364 -9.62 17.87 11.22
CA MET A 364 -10.52 18.50 10.23
C MET A 364 -10.81 17.53 9.10
N PRO A 365 -12.08 17.28 8.74
CA PRO A 365 -12.41 16.53 7.54
C PRO A 365 -12.02 17.37 6.31
N GLY A 366 -11.10 16.86 5.47
CA GLY A 366 -10.79 17.42 4.16
C GLY A 366 -9.96 18.71 4.12
N GLY A 367 -9.39 19.18 5.23
CA GLY A 367 -8.51 20.35 5.22
C GLY A 367 -7.13 20.01 4.67
N ARG A 368 -6.67 20.73 3.63
CA ARG A 368 -5.25 20.89 3.33
C ARG A 368 -4.56 21.42 4.59
N ASP A 369 -3.32 20.99 4.83
CA ASP A 369 -2.45 21.59 5.86
C ASP A 369 -2.12 23.05 5.46
N ASP A 370 -3.09 23.93 5.58
CA ASP A 370 -2.85 25.36 5.62
C ASP A 370 -2.67 25.77 7.08
N LYS A 371 -1.42 25.80 7.51
CA LYS A 371 -1.00 26.70 8.59
C LYS A 371 -1.07 28.16 8.10
N ALA A 372 -2.17 28.53 7.47
CA ALA A 372 -2.52 29.89 7.14
C ALA A 372 -4.03 29.97 6.93
N GLY A 373 -4.68 30.59 7.91
CA GLY A 373 -5.94 31.32 7.85
C GLY A 373 -7.11 30.73 7.07
N LEU A 374 -8.19 30.56 7.82
CA LEU A 374 -9.58 30.41 7.36
C LEU A 374 -9.86 31.11 6.01
N ALA A 375 -10.23 30.31 5.01
CA ALA A 375 -11.15 30.78 3.97
C ALA A 375 -12.03 29.60 3.57
N VAL A 376 -13.27 29.64 4.01
CA VAL A 376 -14.36 28.81 3.48
C VAL A 376 -14.58 29.26 2.05
N ALA A 377 -14.29 28.40 1.07
CA ALA A 377 -14.74 28.61 -0.30
C ALA A 377 -16.13 27.95 -0.44
N LYS A 378 -17.08 28.79 -0.86
CA LYS A 378 -18.47 28.46 -1.19
C LYS A 378 -18.54 27.51 -2.39
#